data_c624e81ead6c1a153d8d3bb7c6c57e4d
#
_entry.id   c624e81ead6c1a153d8d3bb7c6c57e4d
#
_cell.length_a   1.000
_cell.length_b   1.000
_cell.length_c   1.000
_cell.angle_alpha   90.00
_cell.angle_beta   90.00
_cell.angle_gamma   90.00
#
_symmetry.space_group_name_H-M   'P 1'
#
loop_
_entity.id
_entity.type
_entity.pdbx_description
1 polymer ?
#
loop_
_entity_poly.entity_id
_entity_poly.type
_entity_poly.pdbx_seq_one_letter_code
_entity_poly.pdbx_strand_id
1 'polypeptide(L)'
;MKKLLYFLLGFALLAGCRSAKISTQGLKGQVFWVEGNQMPLISENGQALPENASKKPVKRTIKIHELTHINEARLGDYLLGDIETPQVALVETDEEGRFSVELPEGMYSVFTIEEQGYFANIFDLDSYINPVEVKKKRWTSVEIIINYEAAY
;
A
#
# COMPACT_ATOMS: atom_id res chain seq x y z
N MET A 1 7.30 55.33 -24.67
CA MET A 1 7.34 54.75 -23.34
C MET A 1 6.03 54.01 -22.95
N LYS A 2 4.85 54.59 -23.15
CA LYS A 2 3.57 53.93 -22.81
C LYS A 2 3.28 52.62 -23.57
N LYS A 3 3.68 52.50 -24.85
CA LYS A 3 3.48 51.30 -25.68
C LYS A 3 4.34 50.13 -25.23
N LEU A 4 5.55 50.37 -24.69
CA LEU A 4 6.43 49.35 -24.16
C LEU A 4 5.91 48.74 -22.84
N LEU A 5 5.23 49.55 -22.04
CA LEU A 5 4.62 49.13 -20.77
C LEU A 5 3.49 48.13 -21.00
N TYR A 6 2.65 48.34 -22.02
CA TYR A 6 1.55 47.44 -22.37
C TYR A 6 2.05 46.09 -22.91
N PHE A 7 3.21 46.07 -23.61
CA PHE A 7 3.81 44.84 -24.11
C PHE A 7 4.40 43.99 -23.01
N LEU A 8 4.98 44.59 -21.97
CA LEU A 8 5.47 43.92 -20.77
C LEU A 8 4.34 43.38 -19.89
N LEU A 9 3.20 44.10 -19.80
CA LEU A 9 2.04 43.65 -19.04
C LEU A 9 1.32 42.48 -19.69
N GLY A 10 1.30 42.39 -21.03
CA GLY A 10 0.71 41.30 -21.79
C GLY A 10 1.48 39.97 -21.67
N PHE A 11 2.81 40.05 -21.48
CA PHE A 11 3.66 38.85 -21.38
C PHE A 11 3.58 38.19 -19.99
N ALA A 12 3.22 38.92 -18.95
CA ALA A 12 3.08 38.41 -17.59
C ALA A 12 1.85 37.51 -17.38
N LEU A 13 0.86 37.52 -18.29
CA LEU A 13 -0.38 36.74 -18.16
C LEU A 13 -0.28 35.32 -18.74
N LEU A 14 0.81 34.95 -19.39
CA LEU A 14 0.98 33.62 -20.00
C LEU A 14 1.70 32.60 -19.08
N ALA A 15 2.09 32.97 -17.87
CA ALA A 15 2.88 32.13 -16.97
C ALA A 15 2.03 31.47 -15.87
N GLY A 16 0.85 30.94 -16.16
CA GLY A 16 -0.01 30.52 -15.07
C GLY A 16 -0.95 29.32 -15.25
N CYS A 17 -0.78 28.47 -16.25
CA CYS A 17 -1.49 27.18 -16.24
C CYS A 17 -0.52 26.03 -15.96
N ARG A 18 -0.15 25.84 -14.68
CA ARG A 18 0.22 24.51 -14.22
C ARG A 18 -1.09 23.71 -14.16
N SER A 19 -1.41 22.99 -15.22
CA SER A 19 -2.38 21.91 -15.15
C SER A 19 -1.95 20.99 -14.03
N ALA A 20 -2.69 20.95 -12.93
CA ALA A 20 -2.56 19.89 -11.95
C ALA A 20 -2.78 18.59 -12.72
N LYS A 21 -1.71 17.80 -12.89
CA LYS A 21 -1.78 16.52 -13.57
C LYS A 21 -2.63 15.63 -12.66
N ILE A 22 -3.90 15.47 -13.02
CA ILE A 22 -4.78 14.54 -12.31
C ILE A 22 -4.15 13.18 -12.54
N SER A 23 -3.60 12.60 -11.48
CA SER A 23 -3.07 11.25 -11.54
C SER A 23 -4.21 10.30 -11.88
N THR A 24 -3.97 9.48 -12.87
CA THR A 24 -4.96 8.55 -13.38
C THR A 24 -4.69 7.11 -12.97
N GLN A 25 -3.58 6.85 -12.27
CA GLN A 25 -3.13 5.50 -11.93
C GLN A 25 -2.28 5.45 -10.68
N GLY A 26 -2.25 4.28 -10.05
CA GLY A 26 -1.50 4.00 -8.83
C GLY A 26 -2.13 2.89 -8.02
N LEU A 27 -1.72 2.81 -6.76
CA LEU A 27 -2.30 1.93 -5.75
C LEU A 27 -3.14 2.72 -4.77
N LYS A 28 -4.25 2.13 -4.36
CA LYS A 28 -5.07 2.59 -3.24
C LYS A 28 -5.52 1.39 -2.44
N GLY A 29 -5.76 1.56 -1.17
CA GLY A 29 -6.17 0.42 -0.35
C GLY A 29 -6.49 0.77 1.07
N GLN A 30 -6.66 -0.28 1.86
CA GLN A 30 -6.93 -0.18 3.28
C GLN A 30 -6.18 -1.27 4.03
N VAL A 31 -5.69 -0.91 5.22
CA VAL A 31 -4.95 -1.79 6.12
C VAL A 31 -5.81 -2.13 7.31
N PHE A 32 -5.82 -3.42 7.64
CA PHE A 32 -6.52 -3.96 8.79
C PHE A 32 -5.58 -4.75 9.67
N TRP A 33 -5.85 -4.72 10.96
CA TRP A 33 -5.21 -5.54 11.98
C TRP A 33 -6.15 -6.65 12.42
N VAL A 34 -5.60 -7.85 12.56
CA VAL A 34 -6.29 -9.02 13.11
C VAL A 34 -5.38 -9.65 14.15
N GLU A 35 -5.90 -9.85 15.36
CA GLU A 35 -5.17 -10.43 16.48
C GLU A 35 -6.04 -11.45 17.24
N GLY A 36 -5.40 -12.27 18.09
CA GLY A 36 -6.07 -13.21 18.95
C GLY A 36 -6.51 -14.50 18.25
N ASN A 37 -7.38 -15.25 18.92
CA ASN A 37 -7.83 -16.56 18.42
C ASN A 37 -8.84 -16.39 17.29
N GLN A 38 -8.49 -16.88 16.10
CA GLN A 38 -9.31 -16.88 14.90
C GLN A 38 -9.91 -18.28 14.62
N MET A 39 -9.67 -19.25 15.51
CA MET A 39 -10.24 -20.60 15.34
C MET A 39 -11.76 -20.53 15.47
N PRO A 40 -12.50 -21.24 14.58
CA PRO A 40 -13.95 -21.35 14.70
C PRO A 40 -14.34 -21.90 16.08
N LEU A 41 -15.14 -21.15 16.83
CA LEU A 41 -15.71 -21.65 18.07
C LEU A 41 -16.89 -22.57 17.71
N ILE A 42 -16.87 -23.78 18.26
CA ILE A 42 -17.98 -24.74 18.14
C ILE A 42 -18.81 -24.61 19.41
N SER A 43 -20.09 -24.32 19.26
CA SER A 43 -21.04 -24.35 20.39
C SER A 43 -21.21 -25.77 20.92
N GLU A 44 -21.70 -25.91 22.14
CA GLU A 44 -22.03 -27.23 22.74
C GLU A 44 -22.99 -28.06 21.88
N ASN A 45 -23.73 -27.41 20.99
CA ASN A 45 -24.66 -28.05 20.05
C ASN A 45 -24.02 -28.42 18.70
N GLY A 46 -22.68 -28.26 18.53
CA GLY A 46 -21.96 -28.59 17.32
C GLY A 46 -22.14 -27.57 16.19
N GLN A 47 -22.77 -26.42 16.43
CA GLN A 47 -22.88 -25.33 15.45
C GLN A 47 -21.67 -24.42 15.53
N ALA A 48 -21.08 -24.08 14.37
CA ALA A 48 -20.06 -23.08 14.30
C ALA A 48 -20.63 -21.71 14.71
N LEU A 49 -20.01 -21.07 15.69
CA LEU A 49 -20.33 -19.70 16.06
C LEU A 49 -19.73 -18.75 15.00
N PRO A 50 -20.35 -17.57 14.76
CA PRO A 50 -19.80 -16.61 13.82
C PRO A 50 -18.35 -16.27 14.19
N GLU A 51 -17.49 -16.28 13.21
CA GLU A 51 -16.08 -15.94 13.31
C GLU A 51 -15.93 -14.51 13.88
N ASN A 52 -15.40 -14.39 15.08
CA ASN A 52 -15.16 -13.11 15.75
C ASN A 52 -13.90 -12.40 15.24
N ALA A 53 -13.47 -12.70 14.02
CA ALA A 53 -12.37 -12.01 13.36
C ALA A 53 -12.75 -10.56 13.08
N SER A 54 -12.71 -9.71 14.10
CA SER A 54 -12.93 -8.27 13.89
C SER A 54 -11.70 -7.67 13.25
N LYS A 55 -11.72 -7.51 11.93
CA LYS A 55 -10.74 -6.67 11.21
C LYS A 55 -10.86 -5.24 11.71
N LYS A 56 -9.83 -4.72 12.35
CA LYS A 56 -9.79 -3.33 12.82
C LYS A 56 -8.95 -2.51 11.84
N PRO A 57 -9.48 -1.43 11.24
CA PRO A 57 -8.66 -0.51 10.47
C PRO A 57 -7.51 0.00 11.34
N VAL A 58 -6.31 0.11 10.78
CA VAL A 58 -5.14 0.53 11.52
C VAL A 58 -4.25 1.44 10.69
N LYS A 59 -3.76 2.52 11.33
CA LYS A 59 -2.76 3.39 10.72
C LYS A 59 -1.43 2.68 10.62
N ARG A 60 -0.82 2.67 9.42
CA ARG A 60 0.50 2.08 9.14
C ARG A 60 1.22 2.88 8.07
N THR A 61 2.52 2.71 8.03
CA THR A 61 3.34 3.17 6.90
C THR A 61 3.47 2.04 5.89
N ILE A 62 3.13 2.32 4.65
CA ILE A 62 3.23 1.39 3.53
C ILE A 62 4.53 1.70 2.78
N LYS A 63 5.34 0.68 2.59
CA LYS A 63 6.57 0.75 1.81
C LYS A 63 6.40 -0.04 0.52
N ILE A 64 6.60 0.60 -0.62
CA ILE A 64 6.44 0.00 -1.94
C ILE A 64 7.81 -0.12 -2.57
N HIS A 65 8.13 -1.30 -3.01
CA HIS A 65 9.38 -1.66 -3.67
C HIS A 65 9.13 -2.06 -5.12
N GLU A 66 10.19 -2.07 -5.93
CA GLU A 66 10.19 -2.86 -7.15
C GLU A 66 9.81 -4.30 -6.81
N LEU A 67 9.29 -5.04 -7.79
CA LEU A 67 8.85 -6.42 -7.59
C LEU A 67 9.97 -7.24 -6.92
N THR A 68 9.71 -7.73 -5.72
CA THR A 68 10.69 -8.36 -4.83
C THR A 68 10.47 -9.86 -4.78
N HIS A 69 11.48 -10.63 -5.18
CA HIS A 69 11.49 -12.06 -5.03
C HIS A 69 11.93 -12.44 -3.60
N ILE A 70 11.51 -13.60 -3.10
CA ILE A 70 11.83 -14.07 -1.74
C ILE A 70 13.32 -14.08 -1.42
N ASN A 71 14.19 -14.31 -2.42
CA ASN A 71 15.64 -14.31 -2.27
C ASN A 71 16.24 -12.91 -2.10
N GLU A 72 15.46 -11.86 -2.31
CA GLU A 72 15.85 -10.44 -2.20
C GLU A 72 15.34 -9.80 -0.90
N ALA A 73 14.87 -10.65 0.03
CA ALA A 73 14.45 -10.22 1.35
C ALA A 73 14.97 -11.19 2.42
N ARG A 74 15.34 -10.64 3.58
CA ARG A 74 15.71 -11.48 4.73
C ARG A 74 14.44 -11.99 5.40
N LEU A 75 14.23 -13.30 5.37
CA LEU A 75 13.09 -13.94 6.01
C LEU A 75 13.30 -14.00 7.52
N GLY A 76 12.27 -13.67 8.28
CA GLY A 76 12.14 -13.92 9.71
C GLY A 76 10.96 -14.85 9.99
N ASP A 77 10.66 -15.10 11.26
CA ASP A 77 9.59 -16.03 11.64
C ASP A 77 8.20 -15.52 11.24
N TYR A 78 7.94 -14.23 11.40
CA TYR A 78 6.66 -13.58 11.10
C TYR A 78 6.81 -12.30 10.30
N LEU A 79 7.95 -11.63 10.44
CA LEU A 79 8.26 -10.38 9.75
C LEU A 79 9.50 -10.55 8.90
N LEU A 80 9.55 -9.81 7.82
CA LEU A 80 10.72 -9.72 6.96
C LEU A 80 11.71 -8.70 7.54
N GLY A 81 12.99 -8.97 7.38
CA GLY A 81 14.06 -8.02 7.69
C GLY A 81 14.33 -7.09 6.50
N ASP A 82 15.62 -6.92 6.18
CA ASP A 82 16.02 -6.04 5.08
C ASP A 82 15.48 -6.54 3.72
N ILE A 83 15.11 -5.58 2.88
CA ILE A 83 14.61 -5.79 1.53
C ILE A 83 15.61 -5.14 0.59
N GLU A 84 16.17 -5.92 -0.33
CA GLU A 84 17.29 -5.50 -1.19
C GLU A 84 16.85 -4.73 -2.43
N THR A 85 15.60 -4.93 -2.90
CA THR A 85 15.06 -4.23 -4.06
C THR A 85 14.89 -2.74 -3.78
N PRO A 86 14.98 -1.86 -4.79
CA PRO A 86 14.80 -0.43 -4.62
C PRO A 86 13.41 -0.06 -4.07
N GLN A 87 13.39 0.84 -3.09
CA GLN A 87 12.15 1.48 -2.65
C GLN A 87 11.67 2.47 -3.71
N VAL A 88 10.42 2.33 -4.13
CA VAL A 88 9.76 3.18 -5.11
C VAL A 88 8.94 4.28 -4.45
N ALA A 89 8.22 3.95 -3.37
CA ALA A 89 7.38 4.89 -2.66
C ALA A 89 7.23 4.53 -1.17
N LEU A 90 6.87 5.55 -0.40
CA LEU A 90 6.51 5.45 1.01
C LEU A 90 5.25 6.28 1.23
N VAL A 91 4.23 5.72 1.88
CA VAL A 91 2.97 6.41 2.16
C VAL A 91 2.42 6.02 3.52
N GLU A 92 1.97 7.02 4.30
CA GLU A 92 1.22 6.77 5.53
C GLU A 92 -0.26 6.61 5.23
N THR A 93 -0.91 5.68 5.91
CA THR A 93 -2.37 5.55 5.88
C THR A 93 -3.01 6.61 6.79
N ASP A 94 -4.29 6.91 6.54
CA ASP A 94 -5.09 7.68 7.48
C ASP A 94 -5.47 6.85 8.73
N GLU A 95 -6.25 7.45 9.65
CA GLU A 95 -6.68 6.79 10.89
C GLU A 95 -7.61 5.59 10.62
N GLU A 96 -8.29 5.57 9.47
CA GLU A 96 -9.08 4.44 9.00
C GLU A 96 -8.29 3.43 8.16
N GLY A 97 -6.95 3.54 8.17
CA GLY A 97 -6.06 2.63 7.46
C GLY A 97 -6.04 2.80 5.94
N ARG A 98 -6.65 3.87 5.38
CA ARG A 98 -6.73 4.09 3.93
C ARG A 98 -5.50 4.80 3.40
N PHE A 99 -5.08 4.43 2.21
CA PHE A 99 -3.99 5.10 1.49
C PHE A 99 -4.25 5.18 -0.01
N SER A 100 -3.54 6.08 -0.65
CA SER A 100 -3.43 6.16 -2.10
C SER A 100 -2.08 6.73 -2.48
N VAL A 101 -1.46 6.16 -3.52
CA VAL A 101 -0.16 6.57 -4.02
C VAL A 101 -0.10 6.45 -5.53
N GLU A 102 0.37 7.50 -6.18
CA GLU A 102 0.59 7.51 -7.62
C GLU A 102 1.82 6.70 -7.98
N LEU A 103 1.68 5.81 -8.94
CA LEU A 103 2.79 4.97 -9.43
C LEU A 103 2.72 4.83 -10.95
N PRO A 104 3.86 4.73 -11.64
CA PRO A 104 3.92 4.28 -13.03
C PRO A 104 3.27 2.89 -13.20
N GLU A 105 2.94 2.53 -14.44
CA GLU A 105 2.56 1.14 -14.73
C GLU A 105 3.74 0.20 -14.44
N GLY A 106 3.46 -0.96 -13.84
CA GLY A 106 4.49 -1.93 -13.45
C GLY A 106 4.02 -2.90 -12.39
N MET A 107 4.91 -3.80 -12.03
CA MET A 107 4.74 -4.75 -10.92
C MET A 107 5.53 -4.26 -9.72
N TYR A 108 4.93 -4.35 -8.55
CA TYR A 108 5.49 -3.86 -7.28
C TYR A 108 5.26 -4.87 -6.18
N SER A 109 6.09 -4.80 -5.15
CA SER A 109 5.87 -5.47 -3.87
C SER A 109 5.47 -4.46 -2.80
N VAL A 110 4.45 -4.80 -2.00
CA VAL A 110 3.87 -3.89 -1.01
C VAL A 110 4.07 -4.46 0.40
N PHE A 111 4.66 -3.67 1.28
CA PHE A 111 4.98 -4.05 2.66
C PHE A 111 4.37 -3.03 3.63
N THR A 112 3.97 -3.47 4.82
CA THR A 112 3.77 -2.56 5.95
C THR A 112 5.02 -2.52 6.83
N ILE A 113 5.30 -1.35 7.40
CA ILE A 113 6.38 -1.19 8.37
C ILE A 113 5.83 -1.49 9.76
N GLU A 114 6.43 -2.48 10.42
CA GLU A 114 6.15 -2.88 11.78
C GLU A 114 7.36 -2.56 12.68
N GLU A 115 7.20 -2.67 14.01
CA GLU A 115 8.27 -2.32 14.95
C GLU A 115 9.58 -3.11 14.74
N GLN A 116 9.47 -4.37 14.32
CA GLN A 116 10.62 -5.28 14.18
C GLN A 116 10.91 -5.71 12.74
N GLY A 117 10.33 -5.05 11.76
CA GLY A 117 10.55 -5.40 10.36
C GLY A 117 9.43 -4.99 9.43
N TYR A 118 9.27 -5.76 8.37
CA TYR A 118 8.25 -5.54 7.36
C TYR A 118 7.28 -6.70 7.32
N PHE A 119 5.99 -6.39 7.22
CA PHE A 119 5.00 -7.44 7.07
C PHE A 119 4.57 -7.58 5.60
N ALA A 120 4.53 -8.84 5.16
CA ALA A 120 3.92 -9.30 3.93
C ALA A 120 3.58 -10.78 4.12
N ASN A 121 2.40 -11.21 3.70
CA ASN A 121 1.91 -12.57 3.91
C ASN A 121 1.37 -13.26 2.66
N ILE A 122 1.54 -12.64 1.49
CA ILE A 122 1.12 -13.21 0.21
C ILE A 122 2.36 -13.45 -0.64
N PHE A 123 2.45 -14.65 -1.23
CA PHE A 123 3.47 -15.03 -2.18
C PHE A 123 2.79 -15.60 -3.41
N ASP A 124 3.23 -15.22 -4.59
CA ASP A 124 2.74 -15.83 -5.81
C ASP A 124 3.46 -17.16 -6.14
N LEU A 125 3.06 -17.76 -7.25
CA LEU A 125 3.64 -19.05 -7.67
C LEU A 125 5.12 -18.96 -8.05
N ASP A 126 5.59 -17.78 -8.39
CA ASP A 126 6.97 -17.50 -8.76
C ASP A 126 7.79 -16.97 -7.56
N SER A 127 7.23 -17.03 -6.35
CA SER A 127 7.85 -16.60 -5.09
C SER A 127 8.13 -15.11 -4.97
N TYR A 128 7.36 -14.27 -5.67
CA TYR A 128 7.35 -12.82 -5.42
C TYR A 128 6.48 -12.48 -4.22
N ILE A 129 6.94 -11.50 -3.44
CA ILE A 129 6.34 -11.10 -2.16
C ILE A 129 5.30 -10.01 -2.40
N ASN A 130 4.05 -10.25 -1.96
CA ASN A 130 2.92 -9.31 -2.10
C ASN A 130 2.89 -8.58 -3.45
N PRO A 131 2.90 -9.30 -4.59
CA PRO A 131 2.96 -8.70 -5.90
C PRO A 131 1.66 -7.97 -6.23
N VAL A 132 1.79 -6.73 -6.71
CA VAL A 132 0.66 -5.90 -7.12
C VAL A 132 0.96 -5.25 -8.47
N GLU A 133 0.01 -5.36 -9.40
CA GLU A 133 0.11 -4.76 -10.73
C GLU A 133 -0.56 -3.39 -10.77
N VAL A 134 0.17 -2.36 -11.18
CA VAL A 134 -0.38 -1.05 -11.56
C VAL A 134 -0.55 -0.99 -13.06
N LYS A 135 -1.79 -0.86 -13.49
CA LYS A 135 -2.16 -0.76 -14.92
C LYS A 135 -2.29 0.68 -15.35
N LYS A 136 -1.94 0.93 -16.61
CA LYS A 136 -2.06 2.26 -17.23
C LYS A 136 -3.46 2.83 -17.07
N LYS A 137 -3.54 4.07 -16.60
CA LYS A 137 -4.78 4.83 -16.40
C LYS A 137 -5.78 4.13 -15.46
N ARG A 138 -5.30 3.35 -14.51
CA ARG A 138 -6.14 2.66 -13.53
C ARG A 138 -5.57 2.77 -12.12
N TRP A 139 -6.48 2.83 -11.16
CA TRP A 139 -6.18 2.60 -9.76
C TRP A 139 -6.38 1.12 -9.43
N THR A 140 -5.33 0.47 -8.96
CA THR A 140 -5.41 -0.88 -8.40
C THR A 140 -5.78 -0.78 -6.93
N SER A 141 -6.79 -1.53 -6.50
CA SER A 141 -7.21 -1.59 -5.09
C SER A 141 -6.62 -2.80 -4.41
N VAL A 142 -6.05 -2.61 -3.22
CA VAL A 142 -5.48 -3.68 -2.40
C VAL A 142 -6.07 -3.63 -0.98
N GLU A 143 -6.26 -4.78 -0.36
CA GLU A 143 -6.56 -4.91 1.06
C GLU A 143 -5.35 -5.59 1.71
N ILE A 144 -4.84 -5.00 2.79
CA ILE A 144 -3.71 -5.55 3.54
C ILE A 144 -4.25 -5.96 4.90
N ILE A 145 -4.12 -7.24 5.24
CA ILE A 145 -4.54 -7.80 6.52
C ILE A 145 -3.30 -8.22 7.29
N ILE A 146 -2.94 -7.44 8.30
CA ILE A 146 -1.83 -7.75 9.19
C ILE A 146 -2.33 -8.72 10.25
N ASN A 147 -1.80 -9.93 10.27
CA ASN A 147 -2.31 -11.03 11.09
C ASN A 147 -1.23 -11.89 11.75
N TYR A 148 -0.01 -11.37 11.88
CA TYR A 148 1.08 -12.16 12.47
C TYR A 148 0.93 -12.41 13.99
N GLU A 149 0.01 -11.71 14.66
CA GLU A 149 -0.38 -11.99 16.06
C GLU A 149 -1.71 -12.76 16.18
N ALA A 150 -2.26 -13.23 15.06
CA ALA A 150 -3.45 -14.06 15.06
C ALA A 150 -3.09 -15.54 15.22
N ALA A 151 -3.87 -16.27 16.02
CA ALA A 151 -3.79 -17.73 16.17
C ALA A 151 -4.92 -18.39 15.37
N TYR A 152 -4.60 -19.38 14.55
CA TYR A 152 -5.52 -20.13 13.69
C TYR A 152 -5.61 -21.59 14.10
#